data_f8b03bc433a62f2d728ca3daef0ff54b
#
_entry.id   f8b03bc433a62f2d728ca3daef0ff54b
#
_cell.length_a   1.000
_cell.length_b   1.000
_cell.length_c   1.000
_cell.angle_alpha   90.00
_cell.angle_beta   90.00
_cell.angle_gamma   90.00
#
_symmetry.space_group_name_H-M   'P 1'
#
loop_
_entity.id
_entity.type
_entity.pdbx_description
1 polymer ?
#
loop_
_entity_poly.entity_id
_entity_poly.type
_entity_poly.pdbx_seq_one_letter_code
_entity_poly.pdbx_strand_id
1 'polypeptide(L)'
;MCIRDRFKTRQIGKPVRFVELAQEINNSMPAYVVSRIIERMNKLEKPMKNSKILIFGVAYKKDIRDTRESPALDIIENFNSKGVEISYYDPFVDSLIVDNKQVNKETSQENFEKYDMLLMHTPHSEFSSINFSKINVPIFDATGSEFIDDAERI
;
A
#
# COMPACT_ATOMS: atom_id res chain seq x y z
N MET A 1 -6.97 8.99 -14.64
CA MET A 1 -6.95 10.02 -15.71
C MET A 1 -5.83 9.71 -16.67
N CYS A 2 -6.09 9.76 -17.96
CA CYS A 2 -5.22 9.14 -18.95
C CYS A 2 -3.94 9.95 -19.20
N ILE A 3 -2.76 9.34 -19.05
CA ILE A 3 -1.45 9.89 -19.47
C ILE A 3 -1.53 10.45 -20.90
N ARG A 4 -2.35 9.83 -21.75
CA ARG A 4 -2.60 10.22 -23.14
C ARG A 4 -3.29 11.58 -23.28
N ASP A 5 -4.19 11.96 -22.37
CA ASP A 5 -4.90 13.25 -22.44
C ASP A 5 -3.98 14.40 -22.01
N ARG A 6 -3.10 14.14 -21.04
CA ARG A 6 -2.04 15.08 -20.61
C ARG A 6 -1.03 15.34 -21.73
N PHE A 7 -0.64 14.30 -22.46
CA PHE A 7 0.28 14.44 -23.60
C PHE A 7 -0.34 15.27 -24.73
N LYS A 8 -1.61 15.02 -25.06
CA LYS A 8 -2.34 15.78 -26.08
C LYS A 8 -2.51 17.26 -25.70
N THR A 9 -2.85 17.56 -24.45
CA THR A 9 -3.03 18.96 -24.02
C THR A 9 -1.73 19.73 -24.00
N ARG A 10 -0.59 19.12 -23.69
CA ARG A 10 0.73 19.73 -23.85
C ARG A 10 1.07 20.04 -25.31
N GLN A 11 0.73 19.15 -26.23
CA GLN A 11 0.98 19.37 -27.68
C GLN A 11 0.20 20.58 -28.24
N ILE A 12 -0.97 20.88 -27.70
CA ILE A 12 -1.77 22.06 -28.13
C ILE A 12 -1.45 23.33 -27.31
N GLY A 13 -0.36 23.30 -26.52
CA GLY A 13 0.13 24.50 -25.80
C GLY A 13 -0.75 24.96 -24.64
N LYS A 14 -1.69 24.13 -24.16
CA LYS A 14 -2.54 24.46 -23.01
C LYS A 14 -2.04 23.73 -21.75
N PRO A 15 -1.40 24.45 -20.79
CA PRO A 15 -0.98 23.82 -19.54
C PRO A 15 -2.20 23.44 -18.70
N VAL A 16 -2.26 22.18 -18.28
CA VAL A 16 -3.33 21.65 -17.41
C VAL A 16 -2.80 21.62 -15.98
N ARG A 17 -2.50 22.80 -15.43
CA ARG A 17 -1.84 22.95 -14.11
C ARG A 17 -2.53 22.17 -12.99
N PHE A 18 -3.86 22.15 -12.97
CA PHE A 18 -4.62 21.40 -11.96
C PHE A 18 -4.34 19.88 -12.07
N VAL A 19 -4.27 19.37 -13.27
CA VAL A 19 -4.00 17.94 -13.53
C VAL A 19 -2.55 17.58 -13.17
N GLU A 20 -1.62 18.46 -13.47
CA GLU A 20 -0.21 18.29 -13.12
C GLU A 20 -0.02 18.29 -11.60
N LEU A 21 -0.67 19.23 -10.91
CA LEU A 21 -0.67 19.28 -9.44
C LEU A 21 -1.31 18.03 -8.81
N ALA A 22 -2.46 17.60 -9.32
CA ALA A 22 -3.12 16.39 -8.84
C ALA A 22 -2.23 15.14 -9.00
N GLN A 23 -1.51 15.04 -10.12
CA GLN A 23 -0.56 13.95 -10.34
C GLN A 23 0.64 14.02 -9.40
N GLU A 24 1.17 15.23 -9.16
CA GLU A 24 2.27 15.43 -8.21
C GLU A 24 1.87 15.00 -6.80
N ILE A 25 0.68 15.40 -6.35
CA ILE A 25 0.13 14.98 -5.05
C ILE A 25 -0.01 13.46 -5.01
N ASN A 26 -0.62 12.83 -6.03
CA ASN A 26 -0.77 11.39 -6.08
C ASN A 26 0.57 10.65 -6.04
N ASN A 27 1.57 11.15 -6.76
CA ASN A 27 2.92 10.56 -6.76
C ASN A 27 3.63 10.70 -5.40
N SER A 28 3.25 11.68 -4.58
CA SER A 28 3.81 11.86 -3.24
C SER A 28 3.14 10.97 -2.18
N MET A 29 1.95 10.43 -2.46
CA MET A 29 1.18 9.64 -1.48
C MET A 29 1.90 8.40 -0.95
N PRO A 30 2.64 7.60 -1.74
CA PRO A 30 3.40 6.46 -1.22
C PRO A 30 4.38 6.87 -0.11
N ALA A 31 5.14 7.94 -0.33
CA ALA A 31 6.09 8.44 0.67
C ALA A 31 5.36 8.98 1.92
N TYR A 32 4.21 9.62 1.74
CA TYR A 32 3.37 10.09 2.84
C TYR A 32 2.84 8.92 3.69
N VAL A 33 2.29 7.85 3.07
CA VAL A 33 1.85 6.64 3.77
C VAL A 33 2.99 6.04 4.59
N VAL A 34 4.18 5.90 4.00
CA VAL A 34 5.36 5.38 4.69
C VAL A 34 5.72 6.25 5.89
N SER A 35 5.69 7.59 5.76
CA SER A 35 5.99 8.49 6.87
C SER A 35 4.99 8.35 8.02
N ARG A 36 3.70 8.19 7.72
CA ARG A 36 2.66 7.99 8.73
C ARG A 36 2.83 6.66 9.48
N ILE A 37 3.20 5.59 8.75
CA ILE A 37 3.49 4.29 9.38
C ILE A 37 4.73 4.38 10.27
N ILE A 38 5.78 5.11 9.87
CA ILE A 38 6.97 5.35 10.72
C ILE A 38 6.56 6.06 12.01
N GLU A 39 5.75 7.13 11.92
CA GLU A 39 5.25 7.83 13.10
C GLU A 39 4.45 6.90 14.01
N ARG A 40 3.62 6.04 13.46
CA ARG A 40 2.84 5.06 14.22
C ARG A 40 3.72 4.03 14.91
N MET A 41 4.70 3.47 14.20
CA MET A 41 5.66 2.52 14.76
C MET A 41 6.46 3.14 15.90
N ASN A 42 6.88 4.40 15.76
CA ASN A 42 7.58 5.15 16.83
C ASN A 42 6.68 5.34 18.08
N LYS A 43 5.38 5.63 17.90
CA LYS A 43 4.42 5.72 19.02
C LYS A 43 4.22 4.38 19.73
N LEU A 44 4.42 3.26 19.01
CA LEU A 44 4.35 1.90 19.53
C LEU A 44 5.71 1.42 20.09
N GLU A 45 6.72 2.30 20.11
CA GLU A 45 8.09 1.98 20.54
C GLU A 45 8.73 0.81 19.76
N LYS A 46 8.29 0.60 18.50
CA LYS A 46 8.81 -0.43 17.60
C LYS A 46 9.78 0.16 16.58
N PRO A 47 11.03 -0.37 16.47
CA PRO A 47 11.99 0.12 15.49
C PRO A 47 11.55 -0.28 14.07
N MET A 48 11.78 0.61 13.09
CA MET A 48 11.48 0.29 11.69
C MET A 48 12.43 -0.78 11.12
N LYS A 49 13.71 -0.73 11.45
CA LYS A 49 14.69 -1.68 10.95
C LYS A 49 14.39 -3.09 11.47
N ASN A 50 14.31 -4.05 10.56
CA ASN A 50 13.94 -5.46 10.81
C ASN A 50 12.50 -5.67 11.29
N SER A 51 11.64 -4.64 11.26
CA SER A 51 10.21 -4.83 11.46
C SER A 51 9.59 -5.54 10.27
N LYS A 52 8.48 -6.23 10.52
CA LYS A 52 7.73 -7.00 9.51
C LYS A 52 6.40 -6.30 9.24
N ILE A 53 6.18 -5.91 8.01
CA ILE A 53 4.91 -5.28 7.60
C ILE A 53 4.23 -6.14 6.54
N LEU A 54 2.94 -6.39 6.72
CA LEU A 54 2.09 -7.07 5.76
C LEU A 54 1.19 -6.07 5.05
N ILE A 55 1.26 -6.04 3.72
CA ILE A 55 0.42 -5.17 2.88
C ILE A 55 -0.77 -5.99 2.35
N PHE A 56 -1.98 -5.51 2.65
CA PHE A 56 -3.24 -6.06 2.13
C PHE A 56 -3.60 -5.38 0.82
N GLY A 57 -3.57 -6.16 -0.26
CA GLY A 57 -3.82 -5.69 -1.61
C GLY A 57 -2.66 -4.90 -2.20
N VAL A 58 -2.04 -5.43 -3.24
CA VAL A 58 -0.93 -4.81 -3.98
C VAL A 58 -1.30 -4.50 -5.43
N ALA A 59 -2.51 -4.86 -5.84
CA ALA A 59 -3.04 -4.51 -7.15
C ALA A 59 -3.31 -3.00 -7.28
N TYR A 60 -3.31 -2.51 -8.50
CA TYR A 60 -3.60 -1.09 -8.82
C TYR A 60 -5.02 -0.67 -8.45
N LYS A 61 -5.99 -1.60 -8.51
CA LYS A 61 -7.39 -1.37 -8.15
C LYS A 61 -8.00 -2.61 -7.50
N LYS A 62 -9.10 -2.35 -6.78
CA LYS A 62 -9.94 -3.38 -6.18
C LYS A 62 -10.35 -4.45 -7.21
N ASP A 63 -10.24 -5.72 -6.81
CA ASP A 63 -10.73 -6.91 -7.52
C ASP A 63 -10.14 -7.12 -8.93
N ILE A 64 -8.91 -6.65 -9.15
CA ILE A 64 -8.16 -6.90 -10.38
C ILE A 64 -6.76 -7.45 -10.09
N ARG A 65 -6.15 -8.10 -11.10
CA ARG A 65 -4.81 -8.72 -11.00
C ARG A 65 -3.66 -7.77 -11.37
N ASP A 66 -3.94 -6.59 -11.90
CA ASP A 66 -2.93 -5.70 -12.45
C ASP A 66 -2.17 -4.95 -11.34
N THR A 67 -0.86 -5.16 -11.27
CA THR A 67 0.04 -4.47 -10.33
C THR A 67 0.83 -3.34 -10.98
N ARG A 68 0.73 -3.16 -12.30
CA ARG A 68 1.45 -2.11 -13.02
C ARG A 68 1.00 -0.74 -12.54
N GLU A 69 1.97 0.14 -12.25
CA GLU A 69 1.73 1.47 -11.72
C GLU A 69 0.96 1.49 -10.37
N SER A 70 0.94 0.34 -9.66
CA SER A 70 0.36 0.31 -8.31
C SER A 70 1.23 1.11 -7.34
N PRO A 71 0.66 2.04 -6.56
CA PRO A 71 1.40 2.76 -5.51
C PRO A 71 2.02 1.83 -4.45
N ALA A 72 1.52 0.59 -4.33
CA ALA A 72 2.11 -0.41 -3.45
C ALA A 72 3.57 -0.71 -3.79
N LEU A 73 3.97 -0.62 -5.07
CA LEU A 73 5.35 -0.86 -5.50
C LEU A 73 6.29 0.19 -4.88
N ASP A 74 5.92 1.47 -4.98
CA ASP A 74 6.69 2.58 -4.40
C ASP A 74 6.74 2.50 -2.87
N ILE A 75 5.65 2.07 -2.23
CA ILE A 75 5.59 1.85 -0.78
C ILE A 75 6.57 0.74 -0.37
N ILE A 76 6.59 -0.39 -1.08
CA ILE A 76 7.49 -1.51 -0.82
C ILE A 76 8.95 -1.08 -0.99
N GLU A 77 9.28 -0.37 -2.07
CA GLU A 77 10.62 0.16 -2.34
C GLU A 77 11.09 1.08 -1.21
N ASN A 78 10.24 2.01 -0.79
CA ASN A 78 10.52 2.91 0.33
C ASN A 78 10.78 2.15 1.64
N PHE A 79 10.02 1.11 1.95
CA PHE A 79 10.25 0.30 3.15
C PHE A 79 11.51 -0.54 3.05
N ASN A 80 11.78 -1.15 1.89
CA ASN A 80 13.02 -1.92 1.65
C ASN A 80 14.27 -1.06 1.90
N SER A 81 14.24 0.20 1.46
CA SER A 81 15.35 1.15 1.69
C SER A 81 15.62 1.44 3.18
N LYS A 82 14.64 1.20 4.04
CA LYS A 82 14.70 1.40 5.50
C LYS A 82 14.97 0.10 6.28
N GLY A 83 15.19 -1.01 5.57
CA GLY A 83 15.47 -2.31 6.17
C GLY A 83 14.25 -2.97 6.84
N VAL A 84 13.05 -2.69 6.33
CA VAL A 84 11.80 -3.34 6.74
C VAL A 84 11.60 -4.61 5.92
N GLU A 85 11.14 -5.69 6.55
CA GLU A 85 10.75 -6.92 5.87
C GLU A 85 9.30 -6.80 5.41
N ILE A 86 9.07 -6.79 4.10
CA ILE A 86 7.74 -6.66 3.52
C ILE A 86 7.24 -8.02 3.02
N SER A 87 5.99 -8.31 3.35
CA SER A 87 5.18 -9.34 2.72
C SER A 87 3.86 -8.75 2.24
N TYR A 88 3.17 -9.44 1.34
CA TYR A 88 1.84 -9.02 0.91
C TYR A 88 0.83 -10.15 1.00
N TYR A 89 -0.44 -9.78 1.21
CA TYR A 89 -1.60 -10.66 1.13
C TYR A 89 -2.56 -10.12 0.07
N ASP A 90 -2.68 -10.84 -1.04
CA ASP A 90 -3.51 -10.42 -2.18
C ASP A 90 -4.07 -11.67 -2.87
N PRO A 91 -5.40 -11.83 -2.99
CA PRO A 91 -6.01 -13.00 -3.62
C PRO A 91 -5.80 -13.06 -5.13
N PHE A 92 -5.57 -11.91 -5.78
CA PHE A 92 -5.47 -11.81 -7.24
C PHE A 92 -4.02 -11.83 -7.75
N VAL A 93 -3.04 -11.51 -6.89
CA VAL A 93 -1.62 -11.39 -7.29
C VAL A 93 -0.84 -12.60 -6.77
N ASP A 94 -0.40 -13.47 -7.69
CA ASP A 94 0.31 -14.71 -7.33
C ASP A 94 1.80 -14.47 -7.05
N SER A 95 2.39 -13.51 -7.73
CA SER A 95 3.80 -13.15 -7.56
C SER A 95 4.01 -11.66 -7.74
N LEU A 96 4.91 -11.08 -6.97
CA LEU A 96 5.27 -9.67 -7.03
C LEU A 96 6.77 -9.51 -6.98
N ILE A 97 7.32 -8.75 -7.92
CA ILE A 97 8.75 -8.43 -7.99
C ILE A 97 8.89 -6.91 -7.89
N VAL A 98 9.69 -6.45 -6.93
CA VAL A 98 10.03 -5.04 -6.74
C VAL A 98 11.55 -4.94 -6.63
N ASP A 99 12.20 -4.03 -7.37
CA ASP A 99 13.66 -3.89 -7.43
C ASP A 99 14.42 -5.20 -7.72
N ASN A 100 13.90 -5.99 -8.66
CA ASN A 100 14.44 -7.30 -9.01
C ASN A 100 14.47 -8.31 -7.85
N LYS A 101 13.71 -8.08 -6.78
CA LYS A 101 13.55 -9.00 -5.66
C LYS A 101 12.11 -9.47 -5.57
N GLN A 102 11.96 -10.77 -5.33
CA GLN A 102 10.66 -11.36 -5.05
C GLN A 102 10.17 -10.88 -3.68
N VAL A 103 8.96 -10.36 -3.62
CA VAL A 103 8.27 -10.03 -2.37
C VAL A 103 7.52 -11.27 -1.88
N ASN A 104 7.62 -11.58 -0.59
CA ASN A 104 6.98 -12.75 -0.01
C ASN A 104 5.45 -12.61 -0.01
N LYS A 105 4.75 -13.62 -0.55
CA LYS A 105 3.29 -13.70 -0.47
C LYS A 105 2.90 -14.44 0.80
N GLU A 106 2.08 -13.82 1.64
CA GLU A 106 1.40 -14.50 2.73
C GLU A 106 0.11 -15.15 2.21
N THR A 107 -0.15 -16.37 2.60
CA THR A 107 -1.31 -17.16 2.13
C THR A 107 -2.23 -17.59 3.24
N SER A 108 -1.79 -17.51 4.50
CA SER A 108 -2.58 -17.92 5.66
C SER A 108 -2.89 -16.76 6.59
N GLN A 109 -4.16 -16.64 6.97
CA GLN A 109 -4.60 -15.64 7.96
C GLN A 109 -4.05 -15.93 9.37
N GLU A 110 -3.72 -17.18 9.70
CA GLU A 110 -3.12 -17.56 10.98
C GLU A 110 -1.74 -16.91 11.20
N ASN A 111 -1.10 -16.49 10.14
CA ASN A 111 0.21 -15.88 10.17
C ASN A 111 0.20 -14.35 10.35
N PHE A 112 -0.95 -13.70 10.39
CA PHE A 112 -1.00 -12.22 10.44
C PHE A 112 -0.40 -11.67 11.73
N GLU A 113 -0.49 -12.39 12.83
CA GLU A 113 0.06 -11.97 14.13
C GLU A 113 1.59 -11.97 14.22
N LYS A 114 2.29 -12.53 13.22
CA LYS A 114 3.76 -12.48 13.17
C LYS A 114 4.32 -11.13 12.66
N TYR A 115 3.44 -10.26 12.17
CA TYR A 115 3.80 -8.94 11.66
C TYR A 115 3.72 -7.88 12.75
N ASP A 116 4.50 -6.82 12.61
CA ASP A 116 4.50 -5.68 13.53
C ASP A 116 3.43 -4.65 13.18
N MET A 117 3.02 -4.61 11.91
CA MET A 117 1.99 -3.72 11.38
C MET A 117 1.32 -4.36 10.15
N LEU A 118 0.02 -4.13 10.01
CA LEU A 118 -0.73 -4.43 8.80
C LEU A 118 -1.06 -3.12 8.07
N LEU A 119 -0.87 -3.07 6.76
CA LEU A 119 -1.22 -1.94 5.90
C LEU A 119 -2.34 -2.34 4.94
N MET A 120 -3.53 -1.75 5.08
CA MET A 120 -4.58 -1.85 4.07
C MET A 120 -4.29 -0.86 2.95
N HIS A 121 -3.97 -1.36 1.74
CA HIS A 121 -3.64 -0.53 0.59
C HIS A 121 -4.67 -0.65 -0.54
N THR A 122 -5.05 -1.87 -0.95
CA THR A 122 -6.12 -2.07 -1.95
C THR A 122 -7.19 -2.98 -1.36
N PRO A 123 -8.38 -2.45 -0.98
CA PRO A 123 -9.40 -3.19 -0.25
C PRO A 123 -10.21 -4.09 -1.18
N HIS A 124 -9.69 -5.28 -1.51
CA HIS A 124 -10.40 -6.28 -2.29
C HIS A 124 -11.68 -6.76 -1.60
N SER A 125 -12.70 -7.11 -2.40
CA SER A 125 -13.98 -7.58 -1.87
C SER A 125 -13.84 -8.84 -1.00
N GLU A 126 -12.87 -9.70 -1.29
CA GLU A 126 -12.60 -10.91 -0.52
C GLU A 126 -12.13 -10.64 0.91
N PHE A 127 -11.58 -9.47 1.20
CA PHE A 127 -11.14 -9.10 2.54
C PHE A 127 -12.32 -8.90 3.52
N SER A 128 -13.55 -8.72 3.03
CA SER A 128 -14.75 -8.69 3.87
C SER A 128 -14.97 -9.98 4.67
N SER A 129 -14.37 -11.09 4.24
CA SER A 129 -14.41 -12.38 4.96
C SER A 129 -13.41 -12.46 6.13
N ILE A 130 -12.47 -11.51 6.23
CA ILE A 130 -11.46 -11.47 7.27
C ILE A 130 -12.01 -10.72 8.48
N ASN A 131 -11.95 -11.34 9.64
CA ASN A 131 -12.32 -10.67 10.89
C ASN A 131 -11.14 -9.89 11.46
N PHE A 132 -10.96 -8.66 11.00
CA PHE A 132 -9.87 -7.77 11.44
C PHE A 132 -9.92 -7.45 12.94
N SER A 133 -11.11 -7.43 13.57
CA SER A 133 -11.25 -7.15 15.02
C SER A 133 -10.65 -8.23 15.93
N LYS A 134 -10.35 -9.41 15.38
CA LYS A 134 -9.68 -10.50 16.13
C LYS A 134 -8.16 -10.48 15.98
N ILE A 135 -7.62 -9.61 15.16
CA ILE A 135 -6.18 -9.53 14.89
C ILE A 135 -5.56 -8.54 15.88
N ASN A 136 -4.64 -9.04 16.75
CA ASN A 136 -3.97 -8.20 17.76
C ASN A 136 -2.76 -7.44 17.22
N VAL A 137 -2.72 -7.14 15.92
CA VAL A 137 -1.66 -6.38 15.28
C VAL A 137 -2.19 -5.01 14.88
N PRO A 138 -1.45 -3.92 15.11
CA PRO A 138 -1.85 -2.59 14.68
C PRO A 138 -2.12 -2.55 13.18
N ILE A 139 -3.24 -1.95 12.79
CA ILE A 139 -3.64 -1.80 11.40
C ILE A 139 -3.59 -0.33 11.00
N PHE A 140 -2.94 -0.05 9.88
CA PHE A 140 -2.97 1.25 9.23
C PHE A 140 -3.80 1.15 7.95
N ASP A 141 -4.91 1.89 7.89
CA ASP A 141 -5.80 1.89 6.74
C ASP A 141 -5.56 3.14 5.88
N ALA A 142 -4.90 2.94 4.74
CA ALA A 142 -4.63 4.00 3.76
C ALA A 142 -5.81 4.29 2.82
N THR A 143 -6.94 3.59 2.97
CA THR A 143 -8.04 3.62 2.01
C THR A 143 -9.37 4.09 2.59
N GLY A 144 -9.51 4.06 3.93
CA GLY A 144 -10.78 4.27 4.61
C GLY A 144 -11.77 3.14 4.33
N SER A 145 -11.27 1.89 4.29
CA SER A 145 -12.11 0.72 4.02
C SER A 145 -13.16 0.50 5.10
N GLU A 146 -14.32 -0.03 4.69
CA GLU A 146 -15.42 -0.36 5.60
C GLU A 146 -15.17 -1.65 6.41
N PHE A 147 -14.06 -2.36 6.13
CA PHE A 147 -13.74 -3.64 6.76
C PHE A 147 -13.06 -3.50 8.12
N ILE A 148 -12.58 -2.30 8.47
CA ILE A 148 -11.72 -2.08 9.63
C ILE A 148 -12.27 -0.89 10.43
N ASP A 149 -12.81 -1.15 11.62
CA ASP A 149 -13.39 -0.11 12.47
C ASP A 149 -12.33 0.63 13.31
N ASP A 150 -11.32 -0.09 13.83
CA ASP A 150 -10.31 0.43 14.77
C ASP A 150 -8.93 0.68 14.13
N ALA A 151 -8.88 1.00 12.83
CA ALA A 151 -7.61 1.34 12.18
C ALA A 151 -7.24 2.81 12.35
N GLU A 152 -5.94 3.10 12.48
CA GLU A 152 -5.44 4.44 12.22
C GLU A 152 -5.54 4.72 10.72
N ARG A 153 -6.15 5.85 10.36
CA ARG A 153 -6.38 6.27 8.98
C ARG A 153 -5.49 7.46 8.60
N ILE A 154 -5.34 7.66 7.29
CA ILE A 154 -4.67 8.84 6.74
C ILE A 154 -5.44 10.11 7.11
#